data_9c095f4c9dbc3814208311ea0a99abdf
#
_entry.id   9c095f4c9dbc3814208311ea0a99abdf
#
_cell.length_a   1.000
_cell.length_b   1.000
_cell.length_c   1.000
_cell.angle_alpha   90.00
_cell.angle_beta   90.00
_cell.angle_gamma   90.00
#
_symmetry.space_group_name_H-M   'P 1'
#
loop_
_entity.id
_entity.type
_entity.pdbx_description
1 polymer ?
#
loop_
_entity_poly.entity_id
_entity_poly.type
_entity_poly.pdbx_seq_one_letter_code
_entity_poly.pdbx_strand_id
1 'polypeptide(L)'
;MARSTYQTIRDSASIDSCPDNWGPYNAIMPSLEHEQNPAPAPALNELVIKVVHDNYPCADSLKTAWGFAALIVGPSKTILFDTGSDGTLLLENMVKLQIEPGGIDSVILSHIHSDHTGGLTGFLEANARIDVYLPRSFPTRVKHIIREYGATVVEVAAPQEICPNVYTTGILGRLVQEQALIVRTQRGLIVLTGCAHPGIVRTVEEVRSLHPENILLVMGGFHLEWATAGKVERIIAAFKEHGVRCVAPTHCSGERARHLFQQQYGQGYIEAGVGKTISLTDLQ
;
A
#
# COMPACT_ATOMS: atom_id res chain seq x y z
N MET A 1 -46.76 2.08 -39.92
CA MET A 1 -47.93 1.17 -39.76
C MET A 1 -47.39 -0.18 -39.39
N ALA A 2 -47.58 -0.64 -38.19
CA ALA A 2 -47.82 -2.01 -37.75
C ALA A 2 -47.69 -2.05 -36.22
N ARG A 3 -48.82 -2.18 -35.57
CA ARG A 3 -48.93 -2.45 -34.12
C ARG A 3 -48.77 -3.95 -33.94
N SER A 4 -48.06 -4.38 -32.90
CA SER A 4 -48.08 -5.77 -32.47
C SER A 4 -48.39 -5.86 -30.98
N THR A 5 -49.33 -6.70 -30.73
CA THR A 5 -50.13 -7.00 -29.56
C THR A 5 -49.34 -7.80 -28.49
N TYR A 6 -49.47 -7.37 -27.24
CA TYR A 6 -49.20 -8.19 -26.06
C TYR A 6 -50.33 -9.16 -25.79
N GLN A 7 -50.01 -10.42 -25.64
CA GLN A 7 -50.99 -11.46 -25.22
C GLN A 7 -50.55 -12.03 -23.86
N THR A 8 -51.40 -11.75 -22.88
CA THR A 8 -51.39 -12.25 -21.52
C THR A 8 -51.89 -13.69 -21.49
N ILE A 9 -51.14 -14.61 -20.91
CA ILE A 9 -51.63 -15.93 -20.52
C ILE A 9 -51.70 -15.98 -19.00
N ARG A 10 -52.91 -16.06 -18.47
CA ARG A 10 -53.21 -16.48 -17.09
C ARG A 10 -53.60 -17.96 -17.20
N ASP A 11 -52.90 -18.81 -16.48
CA ASP A 11 -53.38 -20.13 -16.15
C ASP A 11 -53.36 -20.32 -14.63
N SER A 12 -54.50 -20.66 -14.11
CA SER A 12 -54.88 -20.99 -12.77
C SER A 12 -54.46 -22.45 -12.48
N ALA A 13 -53.67 -22.68 -11.43
CA ALA A 13 -53.50 -24.01 -10.85
C ALA A 13 -53.86 -23.96 -9.35
N SER A 14 -54.76 -24.83 -9.02
CA SER A 14 -55.42 -25.09 -7.75
C SER A 14 -54.41 -25.51 -6.67
N ILE A 15 -54.70 -25.01 -5.45
CA ILE A 15 -54.03 -25.41 -4.20
C ILE A 15 -54.65 -26.74 -3.73
N ASP A 16 -53.85 -27.82 -3.75
CA ASP A 16 -54.18 -29.05 -3.08
C ASP A 16 -53.28 -29.26 -1.87
N SER A 17 -53.93 -29.56 -0.76
CA SER A 17 -53.54 -29.82 0.60
C SER A 17 -52.20 -30.55 0.81
N CYS A 18 -51.30 -29.93 1.61
CA CYS A 18 -50.18 -30.60 2.28
C CYS A 18 -50.65 -31.29 3.55
N PRO A 19 -50.25 -32.51 3.85
CA PRO A 19 -50.55 -33.17 5.16
C PRO A 19 -49.55 -32.69 6.21
N ASP A 20 -50.08 -32.23 7.33
CA ASP A 20 -49.36 -31.95 8.58
C ASP A 20 -48.78 -33.26 9.18
N ASN A 21 -47.46 -33.43 9.09
CA ASN A 21 -46.78 -34.38 9.91
C ASN A 21 -45.28 -33.97 10.13
N TRP A 22 -45.07 -32.99 11.00
CA TRP A 22 -43.77 -32.66 11.48
C TRP A 22 -43.55 -33.26 12.88
N GLY A 23 -42.96 -34.44 12.91
CA GLY A 23 -42.39 -34.99 14.16
C GLY A 23 -41.20 -34.16 14.61
N PRO A 24 -40.83 -34.16 15.92
CA PRO A 24 -39.73 -33.31 16.40
C PRO A 24 -38.38 -33.80 15.89
N TYR A 25 -37.84 -33.05 14.92
CA TYR A 25 -36.44 -33.18 14.52
C TYR A 25 -35.56 -32.56 15.61
N ASN A 26 -35.08 -33.36 16.53
CA ASN A 26 -33.92 -33.05 17.35
C ASN A 26 -32.65 -33.18 16.46
N ALA A 27 -32.40 -32.18 15.61
CA ALA A 27 -31.11 -32.02 14.99
C ALA A 27 -30.16 -31.42 16.06
N ILE A 28 -29.31 -32.26 16.62
CA ILE A 28 -28.13 -31.84 17.36
C ILE A 28 -27.28 -31.06 16.33
N MET A 29 -27.37 -29.73 16.37
CA MET A 29 -26.40 -28.86 15.64
C MET A 29 -25.04 -29.14 16.28
N PRO A 30 -24.01 -29.55 15.50
CA PRO A 30 -22.66 -29.54 16.00
C PRO A 30 -22.35 -28.07 16.38
N SER A 31 -21.94 -27.86 17.63
CA SER A 31 -21.39 -26.59 18.08
C SER A 31 -20.29 -26.20 17.10
N LEU A 32 -20.50 -25.12 16.36
CA LEU A 32 -19.42 -24.44 15.63
C LEU A 32 -18.41 -24.05 16.71
N GLU A 33 -17.37 -24.86 16.85
CA GLU A 33 -16.17 -24.43 17.55
C GLU A 33 -15.73 -23.14 16.88
N HIS A 34 -15.77 -22.04 17.61
CA HIS A 34 -15.15 -20.79 17.20
C HIS A 34 -13.68 -21.14 16.97
N GLU A 35 -13.27 -21.27 15.72
CA GLU A 35 -11.86 -21.20 15.37
C GLU A 35 -11.36 -19.88 15.97
N GLN A 36 -10.63 -20.01 17.07
CA GLN A 36 -9.96 -18.87 17.68
C GLN A 36 -8.98 -18.36 16.62
N ASN A 37 -9.26 -17.19 16.04
CA ASN A 37 -8.30 -16.51 15.19
C ASN A 37 -6.95 -16.50 15.95
N PRO A 38 -5.87 -17.00 15.37
CA PRO A 38 -4.58 -17.01 16.04
C PRO A 38 -4.27 -15.59 16.53
N ALA A 39 -3.77 -15.49 17.76
CA ALA A 39 -3.39 -14.20 18.33
C ALA A 39 -2.47 -13.47 17.32
N PRO A 40 -2.67 -12.16 17.09
CA PRO A 40 -1.85 -11.41 16.13
C PRO A 40 -0.37 -11.53 16.51
N ALA A 41 0.48 -11.70 15.49
CA ALA A 41 1.92 -11.79 15.68
C ALA A 41 2.43 -10.59 16.52
N PRO A 42 3.43 -10.78 17.39
CA PRO A 42 4.01 -9.68 18.15
C PRO A 42 4.56 -8.62 17.20
N ALA A 43 4.34 -7.34 17.53
CA ALA A 43 4.77 -6.23 16.69
C ALA A 43 6.31 -6.22 16.50
N LEU A 44 6.75 -5.74 15.33
CA LEU A 44 8.18 -5.75 14.97
C LEU A 44 8.99 -4.85 15.89
N ASN A 45 10.14 -5.35 16.34
CA ASN A 45 11.15 -4.59 17.11
C ASN A 45 12.34 -4.14 16.24
N GLU A 46 12.48 -4.71 15.04
CA GLU A 46 13.52 -4.39 14.06
C GLU A 46 12.88 -4.11 12.71
N LEU A 47 13.29 -3.04 12.08
CA LEU A 47 12.87 -2.64 10.74
C LEU A 47 13.88 -1.67 10.17
N VAL A 48 14.20 -1.84 8.89
CA VAL A 48 15.01 -0.90 8.13
C VAL A 48 14.28 -0.55 6.83
N ILE A 49 14.16 0.74 6.54
CA ILE A 49 13.63 1.24 5.27
C ILE A 49 14.76 1.93 4.53
N LYS A 50 14.99 1.56 3.26
CA LYS A 50 15.99 2.20 2.39
C LYS A 50 15.31 2.76 1.15
N VAL A 51 15.47 4.05 0.88
CA VAL A 51 14.98 4.65 -0.37
C VAL A 51 15.96 4.31 -1.49
N VAL A 52 15.47 3.60 -2.52
CA VAL A 52 16.30 3.07 -3.62
C VAL A 52 16.08 3.82 -4.94
N HIS A 53 14.97 4.53 -5.08
CA HIS A 53 14.66 5.41 -6.20
C HIS A 53 13.90 6.63 -5.69
N ASP A 54 14.37 7.82 -6.04
CA ASP A 54 13.72 9.10 -5.71
C ASP A 54 14.29 10.20 -6.62
N ASN A 55 13.56 11.30 -6.75
CA ASN A 55 14.06 12.52 -7.43
C ASN A 55 14.89 13.42 -6.50
N TYR A 56 14.91 13.16 -5.20
CA TYR A 56 15.77 13.85 -4.24
C TYR A 56 16.99 12.99 -3.88
N PRO A 57 18.22 13.56 -3.87
CA PRO A 57 19.42 12.83 -3.43
C PRO A 57 19.54 12.86 -1.90
N CYS A 58 19.96 11.75 -1.31
CA CYS A 58 20.51 11.68 0.06
C CYS A 58 21.92 11.06 0.07
N ALA A 59 22.44 10.65 -1.09
CA ALA A 59 23.81 10.15 -1.26
C ALA A 59 24.32 10.51 -2.66
N ASP A 60 25.47 11.16 -2.73
CA ASP A 60 26.07 11.68 -4.01
C ASP A 60 26.43 10.57 -5.02
N SER A 61 26.66 9.35 -4.55
CA SER A 61 27.01 8.21 -5.39
C SER A 61 25.81 7.59 -6.12
N LEU A 62 24.59 7.93 -5.76
CA LEU A 62 23.37 7.37 -6.32
C LEU A 62 22.76 8.27 -7.39
N LYS A 63 22.07 7.64 -8.34
CA LYS A 63 21.36 8.36 -9.41
C LYS A 63 19.94 8.69 -8.94
N THR A 64 19.48 9.89 -9.30
CA THR A 64 18.11 10.36 -9.07
C THR A 64 17.32 10.35 -10.36
N ALA A 65 16.03 10.07 -10.29
CA ALA A 65 15.06 10.31 -11.36
C ALA A 65 13.68 10.51 -10.75
N TRP A 66 12.77 11.10 -11.50
CA TRP A 66 11.38 11.23 -11.08
C TRP A 66 10.77 9.85 -10.84
N GLY A 67 10.23 9.62 -9.65
CA GLY A 67 9.64 8.36 -9.22
C GLY A 67 10.00 8.02 -7.78
N PHE A 68 9.44 6.92 -7.29
CA PHE A 68 9.69 6.45 -5.93
C PHE A 68 9.84 4.94 -5.87
N ALA A 69 10.78 4.47 -5.07
CA ALA A 69 10.86 3.10 -4.60
C ALA A 69 11.60 3.02 -3.26
N ALA A 70 11.09 2.19 -2.36
CA ALA A 70 11.70 1.94 -1.06
C ALA A 70 11.78 0.45 -0.76
N LEU A 71 12.90 0.00 -0.21
CA LEU A 71 13.09 -1.35 0.31
C LEU A 71 12.74 -1.37 1.80
N ILE A 72 11.92 -2.30 2.21
CA ILE A 72 11.53 -2.54 3.61
C ILE A 72 12.11 -3.88 4.01
N VAL A 73 13.08 -3.86 4.92
CA VAL A 73 13.72 -5.06 5.47
C VAL A 73 13.15 -5.32 6.85
N GLY A 74 12.31 -6.34 6.95
CA GLY A 74 11.73 -6.81 8.18
C GLY A 74 12.22 -8.22 8.55
N PRO A 75 11.92 -8.72 9.74
CA PRO A 75 12.37 -10.05 10.16
C PRO A 75 11.70 -11.20 9.38
N SER A 76 10.54 -10.97 8.77
CA SER A 76 9.78 -12.02 8.07
C SER A 76 9.96 -11.97 6.55
N LYS A 77 10.01 -10.78 5.97
CA LYS A 77 10.14 -10.56 4.51
C LYS A 77 10.90 -9.29 4.21
N THR A 78 11.57 -9.30 3.07
CA THR A 78 12.12 -8.11 2.41
C THR A 78 11.17 -7.70 1.29
N ILE A 79 10.66 -6.48 1.33
CA ILE A 79 9.62 -5.98 0.45
C ILE A 79 10.15 -4.78 -0.33
N LEU A 80 9.97 -4.77 -1.64
CA LEU A 80 10.16 -3.58 -2.47
C LEU A 80 8.80 -2.89 -2.66
N PHE A 81 8.67 -1.68 -2.15
CA PHE A 81 7.49 -0.83 -2.33
C PHE A 81 7.74 0.12 -3.50
N ASP A 82 6.99 -0.02 -4.57
CA ASP A 82 7.17 0.58 -5.89
C ASP A 82 8.52 0.25 -6.56
N THR A 83 8.69 0.65 -7.82
CA THR A 83 9.87 0.31 -8.62
C THR A 83 10.51 1.51 -9.32
N GLY A 84 10.02 2.74 -9.04
CA GLY A 84 10.48 3.93 -9.72
C GLY A 84 10.10 3.96 -11.19
N SER A 85 10.72 4.89 -11.93
CA SER A 85 10.43 5.12 -13.34
C SER A 85 11.31 4.31 -14.32
N ASP A 86 12.45 3.77 -13.86
CA ASP A 86 13.45 3.12 -14.69
C ASP A 86 14.11 1.94 -13.99
N GLY A 87 14.03 0.75 -14.63
CA GLY A 87 14.58 -0.49 -14.08
C GLY A 87 16.10 -0.53 -14.04
N THR A 88 16.78 0.08 -15.03
CA THR A 88 18.24 0.15 -15.07
C THR A 88 18.75 1.00 -13.90
N LEU A 89 18.15 2.19 -13.71
CA LEU A 89 18.50 3.08 -12.60
C LEU A 89 18.22 2.42 -11.26
N LEU A 90 17.06 1.76 -11.10
CA LEU A 90 16.70 1.03 -9.88
C LEU A 90 17.76 -0.01 -9.53
N LEU A 91 18.14 -0.87 -10.49
CA LEU A 91 19.13 -1.93 -10.27
C LEU A 91 20.54 -1.38 -10.03
N GLU A 92 20.97 -0.33 -10.76
CA GLU A 92 22.24 0.33 -10.50
C GLU A 92 22.34 0.90 -9.07
N ASN A 93 21.27 1.53 -8.59
CA ASN A 93 21.22 2.02 -7.22
C ASN A 93 21.21 0.87 -6.21
N MET A 94 20.47 -0.24 -6.48
CA MET A 94 20.51 -1.44 -5.64
C MET A 94 21.93 -2.00 -5.51
N VAL A 95 22.67 -2.14 -6.62
CA VAL A 95 24.07 -2.59 -6.59
C VAL A 95 24.94 -1.71 -5.68
N LYS A 96 24.83 -0.39 -5.83
CA LYS A 96 25.61 0.57 -5.00
C LYS A 96 25.22 0.53 -3.51
N LEU A 97 23.96 0.23 -3.23
CA LEU A 97 23.42 0.07 -1.87
C LEU A 97 23.64 -1.33 -1.31
N GLN A 98 24.31 -2.22 -2.05
CA GLN A 98 24.55 -3.62 -1.68
C GLN A 98 23.23 -4.38 -1.42
N ILE A 99 22.24 -4.13 -2.26
CA ILE A 99 20.94 -4.80 -2.23
C ILE A 99 20.90 -5.83 -3.36
N GLU A 100 20.77 -7.10 -3.00
CA GLU A 100 20.63 -8.20 -3.95
C GLU A 100 19.14 -8.35 -4.32
N PRO A 101 18.74 -8.16 -5.60
CA PRO A 101 17.35 -8.33 -6.01
C PRO A 101 16.78 -9.69 -5.66
N GLY A 102 17.60 -10.76 -5.72
CA GLY A 102 17.20 -12.13 -5.36
C GLY A 102 16.82 -12.34 -3.89
N GLY A 103 17.16 -11.41 -3.02
CA GLY A 103 16.78 -11.41 -1.61
C GLY A 103 15.44 -10.70 -1.31
N ILE A 104 14.75 -10.20 -2.35
CA ILE A 104 13.44 -9.53 -2.19
C ILE A 104 12.34 -10.57 -2.38
N ASP A 105 11.44 -10.67 -1.41
CA ASP A 105 10.35 -11.67 -1.38
C ASP A 105 9.09 -11.21 -2.08
N SER A 106 8.82 -9.90 -2.11
CA SER A 106 7.60 -9.33 -2.68
C SER A 106 7.82 -7.93 -3.20
N VAL A 107 7.07 -7.58 -4.25
CA VAL A 107 6.90 -6.19 -4.74
C VAL A 107 5.48 -5.74 -4.45
N ILE A 108 5.33 -4.52 -3.94
CA ILE A 108 4.04 -3.90 -3.71
C ILE A 108 3.97 -2.64 -4.54
N LEU A 109 3.06 -2.60 -5.51
CA LEU A 109 2.84 -1.44 -6.36
C LEU A 109 1.72 -0.58 -5.78
N SER A 110 2.04 0.65 -5.43
CA SER A 110 1.08 1.58 -4.85
C SER A 110 -0.05 1.92 -5.83
N HIS A 111 0.28 2.33 -7.05
CA HIS A 111 -0.65 2.70 -8.12
C HIS A 111 -0.01 2.56 -9.51
N ILE A 112 -0.79 2.85 -10.57
CA ILE A 112 -0.42 2.48 -11.96
C ILE A 112 0.56 3.44 -12.66
N HIS A 113 0.87 4.60 -12.13
CA HIS A 113 1.71 5.57 -12.83
C HIS A 113 3.13 5.03 -13.08
N SER A 114 3.71 5.45 -14.21
CA SER A 114 4.99 4.92 -14.70
C SER A 114 6.18 5.26 -13.82
N ASP A 115 6.10 6.32 -13.04
CA ASP A 115 7.10 6.72 -12.06
C ASP A 115 7.12 5.85 -10.79
N HIS A 116 6.18 4.88 -10.69
CA HIS A 116 6.10 3.85 -9.66
C HIS A 116 6.20 2.43 -10.21
N THR A 117 5.88 2.24 -11.50
CA THR A 117 5.83 0.92 -12.13
C THR A 117 6.84 0.75 -13.26
N GLY A 118 7.54 1.81 -13.68
CA GLY A 118 8.44 1.78 -14.84
C GLY A 118 9.66 0.88 -14.65
N GLY A 119 10.12 0.71 -13.43
CA GLY A 119 11.22 -0.20 -13.09
C GLY A 119 10.83 -1.68 -12.99
N LEU A 120 9.53 -2.00 -13.01
CA LEU A 120 9.03 -3.34 -12.70
C LEU A 120 9.60 -4.43 -13.62
N THR A 121 9.58 -4.23 -14.94
CA THR A 121 10.09 -5.24 -15.88
C THR A 121 11.58 -5.50 -15.69
N GLY A 122 12.39 -4.45 -15.54
CA GLY A 122 13.82 -4.61 -15.25
C GLY A 122 14.07 -5.32 -13.93
N PHE A 123 13.24 -5.07 -12.91
CA PHE A 123 13.33 -5.81 -11.65
C PHE A 123 12.93 -7.28 -11.82
N LEU A 124 11.86 -7.60 -12.57
CA LEU A 124 11.41 -8.96 -12.83
C LEU A 124 12.44 -9.78 -13.65
N GLU A 125 13.24 -9.15 -14.51
CA GLU A 125 14.38 -9.79 -15.18
C GLU A 125 15.44 -10.26 -14.19
N ALA A 126 15.64 -9.51 -13.10
CA ALA A 126 16.60 -9.85 -12.05
C ALA A 126 16.03 -10.82 -11.01
N ASN A 127 14.74 -10.72 -10.69
CA ASN A 127 14.04 -11.60 -9.75
C ASN A 127 12.55 -11.71 -10.07
N ALA A 128 12.15 -12.83 -10.64
CA ALA A 128 10.75 -13.15 -10.92
C ALA A 128 10.11 -14.13 -9.91
N ARG A 129 10.86 -14.61 -8.91
CA ARG A 129 10.34 -15.55 -7.89
C ARG A 129 9.72 -14.80 -6.73
N ILE A 130 8.75 -13.94 -7.02
CA ILE A 130 8.14 -13.03 -6.07
C ILE A 130 6.63 -12.97 -6.23
N ASP A 131 5.96 -12.50 -5.18
CA ASP A 131 4.58 -12.05 -5.24
C ASP A 131 4.55 -10.55 -5.54
N VAL A 132 3.76 -10.14 -6.54
CA VAL A 132 3.52 -8.73 -6.89
C VAL A 132 2.11 -8.35 -6.46
N TYR A 133 2.01 -7.57 -5.39
CA TYR A 133 0.76 -7.03 -4.89
C TYR A 133 0.44 -5.72 -5.61
N LEU A 134 -0.73 -5.64 -6.20
CA LEU A 134 -1.15 -4.45 -6.95
C LEU A 134 -2.67 -4.20 -6.83
N PRO A 135 -3.14 -2.96 -6.89
CA PRO A 135 -4.56 -2.64 -6.95
C PRO A 135 -5.27 -3.43 -8.04
N ARG A 136 -6.42 -4.01 -7.72
CA ARG A 136 -7.22 -4.80 -8.69
C ARG A 136 -7.54 -4.03 -9.97
N SER A 137 -7.56 -2.70 -9.91
CA SER A 137 -7.81 -1.82 -11.05
C SER A 137 -6.67 -1.74 -12.08
N PHE A 138 -5.51 -2.32 -11.80
CA PHE A 138 -4.41 -2.37 -12.78
C PHE A 138 -4.88 -3.03 -14.08
N PRO A 139 -4.43 -2.51 -15.25
CA PRO A 139 -4.78 -3.09 -16.54
C PRO A 139 -4.38 -4.56 -16.65
N THR A 140 -5.21 -5.36 -17.30
CA THR A 140 -4.96 -6.80 -17.52
C THR A 140 -3.60 -7.04 -18.19
N ARG A 141 -3.18 -6.15 -19.10
CA ARG A 141 -1.87 -6.23 -19.75
C ARG A 141 -0.71 -6.22 -18.76
N VAL A 142 -0.75 -5.36 -17.72
CA VAL A 142 0.33 -5.31 -16.70
C VAL A 142 0.36 -6.62 -15.92
N LYS A 143 -0.79 -7.13 -15.51
CA LYS A 143 -0.93 -8.40 -14.81
C LYS A 143 -0.42 -9.58 -15.66
N HIS A 144 -0.65 -9.53 -16.97
CA HIS A 144 -0.18 -10.54 -17.91
C HIS A 144 1.34 -10.53 -18.01
N ILE A 145 1.96 -9.34 -18.20
CA ILE A 145 3.41 -9.19 -18.24
C ILE A 145 4.06 -9.76 -16.97
N ILE A 146 3.55 -9.45 -15.79
CA ILE A 146 4.08 -9.98 -14.53
C ILE A 146 4.09 -11.52 -14.54
N ARG A 147 3.00 -12.13 -14.99
CA ARG A 147 2.89 -13.60 -15.08
C ARG A 147 3.81 -14.21 -16.14
N GLU A 148 4.04 -13.53 -17.27
CA GLU A 148 4.96 -13.96 -18.31
C GLU A 148 6.40 -14.04 -17.82
N TYR A 149 6.82 -13.16 -16.90
CA TYR A 149 8.11 -13.27 -16.21
C TYR A 149 8.14 -14.40 -15.18
N GLY A 150 7.02 -14.99 -14.82
CA GLY A 150 6.93 -16.07 -13.83
C GLY A 150 6.58 -15.63 -12.40
N ALA A 151 6.33 -14.34 -12.18
CA ALA A 151 5.92 -13.82 -10.88
C ALA A 151 4.42 -14.02 -10.62
N THR A 152 4.06 -14.12 -9.33
CA THR A 152 2.66 -14.25 -8.91
C THR A 152 2.00 -12.88 -8.81
N VAL A 153 0.84 -12.71 -9.42
CA VAL A 153 0.02 -11.50 -9.26
C VAL A 153 -0.97 -11.68 -8.13
N VAL A 154 -0.89 -10.81 -7.12
CA VAL A 154 -1.84 -10.73 -6.02
C VAL A 154 -2.66 -9.44 -6.16
N GLU A 155 -3.94 -9.58 -6.50
CA GLU A 155 -4.84 -8.45 -6.71
C GLU A 155 -5.40 -7.95 -5.38
N VAL A 156 -5.08 -6.71 -5.03
CA VAL A 156 -5.56 -6.04 -3.82
C VAL A 156 -6.85 -5.30 -4.12
N ALA A 157 -7.90 -5.55 -3.34
CA ALA A 157 -9.18 -4.84 -3.43
C ALA A 157 -9.57 -4.20 -2.09
N ALA A 158 -9.32 -4.89 -1.00
CA ALA A 158 -9.66 -4.50 0.37
C ALA A 158 -8.40 -4.55 1.26
N PRO A 159 -8.43 -3.97 2.46
CA PRO A 159 -7.36 -4.13 3.43
C PRO A 159 -7.06 -5.61 3.69
N GLN A 160 -5.77 -5.96 3.70
CA GLN A 160 -5.33 -7.33 3.97
C GLN A 160 -3.90 -7.35 4.53
N GLU A 161 -3.56 -8.43 5.21
CA GLU A 161 -2.19 -8.71 5.62
C GLU A 161 -1.39 -9.27 4.43
N ILE A 162 -0.16 -8.77 4.27
CA ILE A 162 0.80 -9.21 3.25
C ILE A 162 1.74 -10.27 3.83
N CYS A 163 2.22 -9.99 5.03
CA CYS A 163 2.98 -10.90 5.87
C CYS A 163 2.86 -10.42 7.33
N PRO A 164 3.30 -11.18 8.34
CA PRO A 164 3.17 -10.79 9.74
C PRO A 164 3.59 -9.35 10.01
N ASN A 165 2.65 -8.53 10.52
CA ASN A 165 2.78 -7.10 10.82
C ASN A 165 2.93 -6.16 9.60
N VAL A 166 2.72 -6.62 8.39
CA VAL A 166 2.72 -5.79 7.19
C VAL A 166 1.37 -5.91 6.48
N TYR A 167 0.70 -4.78 6.28
CA TYR A 167 -0.65 -4.71 5.75
C TYR A 167 -0.72 -3.72 4.59
N THR A 168 -1.72 -3.87 3.75
CA THR A 168 -2.15 -2.83 2.79
C THR A 168 -3.46 -2.22 3.22
N THR A 169 -3.62 -0.91 2.95
CA THR A 169 -4.91 -0.21 3.14
C THR A 169 -6.03 -0.74 2.25
N GLY A 170 -5.72 -1.62 1.28
CA GLY A 170 -6.64 -1.83 0.18
C GLY A 170 -6.69 -0.61 -0.74
N ILE A 171 -7.66 -0.61 -1.66
CA ILE A 171 -7.80 0.44 -2.65
C ILE A 171 -8.42 1.70 -2.04
N LEU A 172 -7.69 2.81 -2.12
CA LEU A 172 -8.16 4.16 -1.83
C LEU A 172 -8.32 4.97 -3.13
N GLY A 173 -9.21 5.96 -3.11
CA GLY A 173 -9.44 6.85 -4.24
C GLY A 173 -10.40 6.30 -5.30
N ARG A 174 -10.74 7.16 -6.26
CA ARG A 174 -11.69 6.83 -7.35
C ARG A 174 -11.07 7.00 -8.73
N LEU A 175 -10.37 8.11 -8.99
CA LEU A 175 -9.75 8.41 -10.29
C LEU A 175 -8.44 7.67 -10.44
N VAL A 176 -7.49 7.92 -9.54
CA VAL A 176 -6.27 7.12 -9.39
C VAL A 176 -6.47 6.28 -8.14
N GLN A 177 -6.62 4.97 -8.34
CA GLN A 177 -6.74 4.02 -7.25
C GLN A 177 -5.35 3.65 -6.75
N GLU A 178 -5.13 3.85 -5.47
CA GLU A 178 -3.83 3.67 -4.83
C GLU A 178 -3.99 2.90 -3.52
N GLN A 179 -2.99 2.11 -3.15
CA GLN A 179 -2.85 1.48 -1.85
C GLN A 179 -1.63 2.05 -1.12
N ALA A 180 -1.72 2.15 0.20
CA ALA A 180 -0.59 2.44 1.06
C ALA A 180 -0.15 1.17 1.81
N LEU A 181 1.12 1.11 2.18
CA LEU A 181 1.67 0.05 3.01
C LEU A 181 1.66 0.49 4.47
N ILE A 182 1.28 -0.43 5.36
CA ILE A 182 1.26 -0.23 6.80
C ILE A 182 2.20 -1.26 7.43
N VAL A 183 3.17 -0.82 8.21
CA VAL A 183 4.05 -1.69 8.97
C VAL A 183 3.81 -1.45 10.46
N ARG A 184 3.40 -2.50 11.17
CA ARG A 184 3.12 -2.46 12.60
C ARG A 184 4.38 -2.76 13.38
N THR A 185 4.84 -1.81 14.19
CA THR A 185 6.03 -1.93 15.04
C THR A 185 5.67 -1.79 16.51
N GLN A 186 6.57 -2.18 17.42
CA GLN A 186 6.39 -1.98 18.86
C GLN A 186 6.28 -0.48 19.24
N ARG A 187 6.70 0.43 18.36
CA ARG A 187 6.69 1.88 18.61
C ARG A 187 5.53 2.61 17.96
N GLY A 188 4.72 1.91 17.15
CA GLY A 188 3.60 2.41 16.39
C GLY A 188 3.65 2.01 14.92
N LEU A 189 2.74 2.57 14.15
CA LEU A 189 2.58 2.27 12.73
C LEU A 189 3.54 3.12 11.87
N ILE A 190 4.09 2.49 10.84
CA ILE A 190 4.78 3.19 9.75
C ILE A 190 3.93 3.06 8.51
N VAL A 191 3.67 4.19 7.85
CA VAL A 191 2.84 4.28 6.66
C VAL A 191 3.68 4.74 5.49
N LEU A 192 3.71 3.93 4.41
CA LEU A 192 4.38 4.30 3.16
C LEU A 192 3.32 4.55 2.07
N THR A 193 3.47 5.65 1.35
CA THR A 193 2.61 6.03 0.22
C THR A 193 3.44 6.19 -1.05
N GLY A 194 2.85 5.88 -2.21
CA GLY A 194 3.45 6.20 -3.51
C GLY A 194 3.36 7.70 -3.79
N CYS A 195 2.17 8.17 -4.11
CA CYS A 195 1.86 9.58 -4.36
C CYS A 195 0.77 10.15 -3.44
N ALA A 196 0.01 9.31 -2.78
CA ALA A 196 -1.17 9.69 -2.01
C ALA A 196 -2.23 10.45 -2.85
N HIS A 197 -2.53 9.98 -4.05
CA HIS A 197 -3.57 10.56 -4.93
C HIS A 197 -4.95 10.67 -4.28
N PRO A 198 -5.35 9.74 -3.38
CA PRO A 198 -6.59 9.87 -2.62
C PRO A 198 -6.61 11.07 -1.65
N GLY A 199 -5.44 11.66 -1.40
CA GLY A 199 -5.18 12.66 -0.38
C GLY A 199 -4.50 12.06 0.84
N ILE A 200 -3.33 12.61 1.22
CA ILE A 200 -2.51 12.04 2.29
C ILE A 200 -3.21 12.02 3.66
N VAL A 201 -4.04 13.02 3.98
CA VAL A 201 -4.83 13.03 5.22
C VAL A 201 -5.84 11.89 5.21
N ARG A 202 -6.53 11.67 4.09
CA ARG A 202 -7.46 10.54 3.95
C ARG A 202 -6.76 9.19 4.12
N THR A 203 -5.53 9.06 3.60
CA THR A 203 -4.74 7.84 3.82
C THR A 203 -4.45 7.62 5.30
N VAL A 204 -4.09 8.67 6.03
CA VAL A 204 -3.86 8.63 7.49
C VAL A 204 -5.15 8.26 8.24
N GLU A 205 -6.29 8.84 7.86
CA GLU A 205 -7.62 8.54 8.43
C GLU A 205 -7.98 7.06 8.23
N GLU A 206 -7.76 6.52 7.02
CA GLU A 206 -8.01 5.12 6.72
C GLU A 206 -7.13 4.20 7.59
N VAL A 207 -5.82 4.47 7.67
CA VAL A 207 -4.91 3.71 8.52
C VAL A 207 -5.38 3.69 9.97
N ARG A 208 -5.81 4.83 10.51
CA ARG A 208 -6.34 4.91 11.87
C ARG A 208 -7.66 4.18 12.07
N SER A 209 -8.47 4.04 11.01
CA SER A 209 -9.70 3.24 11.07
C SER A 209 -9.43 1.74 11.09
N LEU A 210 -8.33 1.31 10.46
CA LEU A 210 -7.92 -0.09 10.36
C LEU A 210 -7.11 -0.56 11.58
N HIS A 211 -6.33 0.34 12.18
CA HIS A 211 -5.38 0.04 13.24
C HIS A 211 -5.45 1.08 14.37
N PRO A 212 -5.66 0.67 15.63
CA PRO A 212 -5.80 1.59 16.76
C PRO A 212 -4.48 2.21 17.25
N GLU A 213 -3.34 1.65 16.83
CA GLU A 213 -2.02 2.09 17.25
C GLU A 213 -1.69 3.51 16.75
N ASN A 214 -0.84 4.23 17.46
CA ASN A 214 -0.36 5.55 17.04
C ASN A 214 0.49 5.45 15.79
N ILE A 215 0.42 6.46 14.92
CA ILE A 215 1.26 6.52 13.71
C ILE A 215 2.62 7.12 14.08
N LEU A 216 3.65 6.27 13.99
CA LEU A 216 5.04 6.65 14.26
C LEU A 216 5.64 7.45 13.10
N LEU A 217 5.41 7.01 11.86
CA LEU A 217 5.97 7.63 10.66
C LEU A 217 4.98 7.59 9.50
N VAL A 218 4.88 8.68 8.76
CA VAL A 218 4.27 8.72 7.41
C VAL A 218 5.35 9.15 6.43
N MET A 219 5.61 8.36 5.38
CA MET A 219 6.65 8.64 4.39
C MET A 219 6.23 8.34 2.95
N GLY A 220 6.93 8.95 2.00
CA GLY A 220 6.70 8.81 0.57
C GLY A 220 6.19 10.09 -0.09
N GLY A 221 5.56 9.96 -1.25
CA GLY A 221 4.95 11.08 -1.95
C GLY A 221 3.63 11.52 -1.31
N PHE A 222 3.45 12.83 -1.13
CA PHE A 222 2.22 13.42 -0.54
C PHE A 222 1.39 14.19 -1.56
N HIS A 223 1.82 14.22 -2.82
CA HIS A 223 1.16 14.92 -3.93
C HIS A 223 0.91 16.41 -3.66
N LEU A 224 1.91 17.12 -3.16
CA LEU A 224 1.82 18.51 -2.70
C LEU A 224 2.69 19.49 -3.48
N GLU A 225 3.35 19.07 -4.56
CA GLU A 225 4.27 19.91 -5.32
C GLU A 225 3.66 21.26 -5.73
N TRP A 226 2.40 21.24 -6.14
CA TRP A 226 1.65 22.43 -6.57
C TRP A 226 0.71 22.98 -5.47
N ALA A 227 0.82 22.46 -4.24
CA ALA A 227 -0.04 22.92 -3.15
C ALA A 227 0.37 24.30 -2.66
N THR A 228 -0.63 25.12 -2.29
CA THR A 228 -0.38 26.39 -1.60
C THR A 228 0.11 26.14 -0.17
N ALA A 229 0.86 27.10 0.40
CA ALA A 229 1.31 27.00 1.79
C ALA A 229 0.16 26.71 2.76
N GLY A 230 -0.95 27.45 2.65
CA GLY A 230 -2.12 27.25 3.52
C GLY A 230 -2.78 25.86 3.37
N LYS A 231 -2.66 25.19 2.19
CA LYS A 231 -3.10 23.80 2.04
C LYS A 231 -2.16 22.86 2.80
N VAL A 232 -0.84 23.07 2.68
CA VAL A 232 0.15 22.26 3.39
C VAL A 232 0.02 22.41 4.90
N GLU A 233 -0.15 23.64 5.40
CA GLU A 233 -0.36 23.93 6.83
C GLU A 233 -1.59 23.21 7.40
N ARG A 234 -2.71 23.17 6.66
CA ARG A 234 -3.90 22.41 7.08
C ARG A 234 -3.62 20.89 7.13
N ILE A 235 -2.85 20.35 6.19
CA ILE A 235 -2.44 18.95 6.20
C ILE A 235 -1.57 18.66 7.42
N ILE A 236 -0.60 19.53 7.71
CA ILE A 236 0.27 19.41 8.90
C ILE A 236 -0.56 19.44 10.19
N ALA A 237 -1.54 20.34 10.28
CA ALA A 237 -2.43 20.41 11.43
C ALA A 237 -3.23 19.11 11.61
N ALA A 238 -3.80 18.59 10.52
CA ALA A 238 -4.51 17.30 10.54
C ALA A 238 -3.58 16.13 10.94
N PHE A 239 -2.34 16.10 10.46
CA PHE A 239 -1.37 15.07 10.87
C PHE A 239 -1.09 15.11 12.38
N LYS A 240 -0.91 16.31 12.94
CA LYS A 240 -0.73 16.52 14.39
C LYS A 240 -1.97 16.08 15.18
N GLU A 241 -3.17 16.39 14.68
CA GLU A 241 -4.45 15.97 15.27
C GLU A 241 -4.58 14.44 15.28
N HIS A 242 -4.17 13.77 14.18
CA HIS A 242 -4.13 12.32 14.09
C HIS A 242 -2.96 11.66 14.84
N GLY A 243 -2.12 12.44 15.52
CA GLY A 243 -1.01 11.92 16.33
C GLY A 243 0.16 11.36 15.52
N VAL A 244 0.35 11.81 14.26
CA VAL A 244 1.53 11.45 13.46
C VAL A 244 2.78 12.04 14.10
N ARG A 245 3.73 11.20 14.50
CA ARG A 245 4.94 11.63 15.25
C ARG A 245 6.06 12.09 14.35
N CYS A 246 6.37 11.31 13.30
CA CYS A 246 7.44 11.59 12.35
C CYS A 246 6.90 11.65 10.93
N VAL A 247 7.55 12.44 10.07
CA VAL A 247 7.20 12.58 8.67
C VAL A 247 8.44 12.58 7.78
N ALA A 248 8.35 11.94 6.62
CA ALA A 248 9.40 11.90 5.62
C ALA A 248 8.80 12.16 4.21
N PRO A 249 8.27 13.37 3.94
CA PRO A 249 7.74 13.70 2.62
C PRO A 249 8.86 13.73 1.58
N THR A 250 8.65 13.03 0.46
CA THR A 250 9.61 12.96 -0.64
C THR A 250 8.90 12.92 -2.00
N HIS A 251 9.60 12.64 -3.08
CA HIS A 251 9.08 12.48 -4.42
C HIS A 251 8.15 13.64 -4.85
N CYS A 252 6.86 13.39 -5.08
CA CYS A 252 5.86 14.37 -5.53
C CYS A 252 5.36 15.32 -4.41
N SER A 253 5.98 15.31 -3.24
CA SER A 253 5.64 16.25 -2.16
C SER A 253 6.02 17.70 -2.47
N GLY A 254 7.12 17.90 -3.19
CA GLY A 254 7.62 19.22 -3.60
C GLY A 254 8.35 19.99 -2.48
N GLU A 255 9.28 20.85 -2.87
CA GLU A 255 10.18 21.56 -1.96
C GLU A 255 9.44 22.42 -0.91
N ARG A 256 8.39 23.13 -1.34
CA ARG A 256 7.59 23.97 -0.41
C ARG A 256 6.98 23.14 0.71
N ALA A 257 6.39 22.00 0.38
CA ALA A 257 5.76 21.16 1.40
C ALA A 257 6.83 20.55 2.31
N ARG A 258 7.92 20.03 1.76
CA ARG A 258 9.05 19.49 2.54
C ARG A 258 9.56 20.51 3.55
N HIS A 259 9.80 21.75 3.12
CA HIS A 259 10.26 22.84 3.98
C HIS A 259 9.27 23.16 5.11
N LEU A 260 7.97 23.27 4.80
CA LEU A 260 6.92 23.53 5.81
C LEU A 260 6.81 22.37 6.82
N PHE A 261 6.87 21.12 6.36
CA PHE A 261 6.91 19.96 7.24
C PHE A 261 8.16 19.98 8.14
N GLN A 262 9.33 20.31 7.60
CA GLN A 262 10.59 20.43 8.35
C GLN A 262 10.47 21.50 9.45
N GLN A 263 9.96 22.69 9.14
CA GLN A 263 9.75 23.75 10.11
C GLN A 263 8.79 23.33 11.24
N GLN A 264 7.73 22.62 10.90
CA GLN A 264 6.63 22.33 11.84
C GLN A 264 6.84 21.04 12.65
N TYR A 265 7.61 20.08 12.13
CA TYR A 265 7.93 18.83 12.81
C TYR A 265 9.29 18.85 13.51
N GLY A 266 10.22 19.73 13.14
CA GLY A 266 11.54 19.83 13.76
C GLY A 266 12.25 18.48 13.77
N GLN A 267 12.50 17.92 14.94
CA GLN A 267 13.16 16.60 15.09
C GLN A 267 12.31 15.42 14.56
N GLY A 268 11.01 15.58 14.43
CA GLY A 268 10.12 14.60 13.82
C GLY A 268 10.13 14.61 12.28
N TYR A 269 10.84 15.57 11.64
CA TYR A 269 11.05 15.57 10.20
C TYR A 269 12.29 14.75 9.84
N ILE A 270 12.12 13.86 8.87
CA ILE A 270 13.19 13.06 8.30
C ILE A 270 13.39 13.49 6.86
N GLU A 271 14.58 13.97 6.54
CA GLU A 271 14.95 14.24 5.17
C GLU A 271 15.06 12.92 4.38
N ALA A 272 14.18 12.73 3.41
CA ALA A 272 14.11 11.54 2.57
C ALA A 272 14.56 11.85 1.13
N GLY A 273 15.13 10.83 0.50
CA GLY A 273 15.64 10.83 -0.87
C GLY A 273 16.44 9.56 -1.12
N VAL A 274 16.89 9.32 -2.36
CA VAL A 274 17.61 8.10 -2.72
C VAL A 274 18.88 7.95 -1.86
N GLY A 275 19.06 6.76 -1.29
CA GLY A 275 20.15 6.44 -0.36
C GLY A 275 19.82 6.64 1.12
N LYS A 276 18.71 7.29 1.46
CA LYS A 276 18.29 7.41 2.85
C LYS A 276 17.95 6.04 3.43
N THR A 277 18.55 5.76 4.58
CA THR A 277 18.20 4.61 5.43
C THR A 277 17.53 5.13 6.69
N ILE A 278 16.41 4.52 7.08
CA ILE A 278 15.64 4.83 8.28
C ILE A 278 15.48 3.53 9.06
N SER A 279 15.89 3.53 10.31
CA SER A 279 15.68 2.44 11.26
C SER A 279 14.68 2.84 12.35
N LEU A 280 14.15 1.88 13.11
CA LEU A 280 13.27 2.22 14.23
C LEU A 280 13.95 3.08 15.29
N THR A 281 15.27 2.98 15.43
CA THR A 281 16.05 3.79 16.39
C THR A 281 16.15 5.25 15.98
N ASP A 282 16.01 5.57 14.69
CA ASP A 282 16.04 6.95 14.17
C ASP A 282 14.71 7.71 14.41
N LEU A 283 13.64 6.98 14.73
CA LEU A 283 12.30 7.53 14.93
C LEU A 283 12.13 7.82 16.45
N GLN A 284 12.10 9.08 16.85
CA GLN A 284 11.94 9.48 18.26
C GLN A 284 10.49 9.78 18.64
#